data_22f760819161c245f890445747bfb302
#
_entry.id   22f760819161c245f890445747bfb302
#
_cell.length_a   1.000
_cell.length_b   1.000
_cell.length_c   1.000
_cell.angle_alpha   90.00
_cell.angle_beta   90.00
_cell.angle_gamma   90.00
#
_symmetry.space_group_name_H-M   'P 1'
#
loop_
_entity.id
_entity.type
_entity.pdbx_description
1 polymer ?
#
loop_
_entity_poly.entity_id
_entity_poly.type
_entity_poly.pdbx_seq_one_letter_code
_entity_poly.pdbx_strand_id
1 'polypeptide(L)'
;MPGYHSAPSVCRAGDKWVHLQNSIPDNYLCNDTMAVGKKYLMRLYPHGSLTENQLPTFAGRLQECASFTLETEVVTKGNVEAGLSVYRVSDGHFDFFVSKKQVALRCKLKSIDYVVKSVPRLRKGSVKLRIRSNGEMYFFDYSLDGKKFHELASMNCSLMSTEVAGGFTGVTLGMFAEGKPRSGHADFAYFHYEEK
;
A
#
# COMPACT_ATOMS: atom_id res chain seq x y z
N MET A 1 -15.42 -17.38 -0.45
CA MET A 1 -14.59 -16.66 0.53
C MET A 1 -13.25 -16.42 -0.10
N PRO A 2 -12.73 -15.20 -0.25
CA PRO A 2 -11.33 -15.01 -0.61
C PRO A 2 -10.52 -15.46 0.60
N GLY A 3 -9.83 -16.59 0.47
CA GLY A 3 -8.97 -17.10 1.51
C GLY A 3 -7.77 -16.16 1.66
N TYR A 4 -7.55 -15.63 2.85
CA TYR A 4 -6.28 -15.05 3.22
C TYR A 4 -5.29 -16.21 3.33
N HIS A 5 -4.56 -16.46 2.26
CA HIS A 5 -3.46 -17.41 2.32
C HIS A 5 -2.24 -16.65 2.82
N SER A 6 -1.73 -17.06 3.98
CA SER A 6 -0.38 -16.68 4.38
C SER A 6 0.57 -17.14 3.27
N ALA A 7 1.25 -16.19 2.64
CA ALA A 7 2.23 -16.52 1.63
C ALA A 7 3.29 -17.45 2.19
N PRO A 8 3.76 -18.43 1.42
CA PRO A 8 4.96 -19.14 1.80
C PRO A 8 6.10 -18.12 1.91
N SER A 9 6.77 -18.16 3.01
CA SER A 9 7.95 -17.48 3.52
C SER A 9 8.89 -16.81 2.49
N VAL A 10 8.44 -15.76 1.83
CA VAL A 10 9.34 -14.86 1.09
C VAL A 10 9.80 -13.70 1.99
N CYS A 11 9.09 -13.44 3.06
CA CYS A 11 9.43 -12.50 4.12
C CYS A 11 9.81 -13.27 5.38
N ARG A 12 10.60 -12.68 6.29
CA ARG A 12 11.19 -13.31 7.47
C ARG A 12 10.26 -14.27 8.19
N ALA A 13 10.81 -15.38 8.65
CA ALA A 13 10.15 -16.24 9.64
C ALA A 13 9.73 -15.38 10.84
N GLY A 14 8.43 -15.11 10.97
CA GLY A 14 7.85 -14.22 11.99
C GLY A 14 6.98 -13.09 11.46
N ASP A 15 7.19 -12.62 10.23
CA ASP A 15 6.37 -11.58 9.64
C ASP A 15 5.12 -12.21 9.01
N LYS A 16 3.96 -11.96 9.62
CA LYS A 16 2.66 -12.43 9.12
C LYS A 16 2.13 -11.46 8.07
N TRP A 17 2.73 -11.48 6.88
CA TRP A 17 2.19 -10.71 5.76
C TRP A 17 0.91 -11.33 5.22
N VAL A 18 -0.09 -10.50 5.02
CA VAL A 18 -1.34 -10.85 4.35
C VAL A 18 -1.20 -10.46 2.88
N HIS A 19 -1.50 -11.42 2.00
CA HIS A 19 -1.57 -11.19 0.56
C HIS A 19 -3.02 -11.30 0.09
N LEU A 20 -3.38 -10.53 -0.92
CA LEU A 20 -4.69 -10.64 -1.53
C LEU A 20 -4.67 -11.83 -2.50
N GLN A 21 -5.58 -12.78 -2.30
CA GLN A 21 -5.70 -14.01 -3.11
C GLN A 21 -4.40 -14.87 -3.08
N ASN A 22 -4.22 -15.71 -4.09
CA ASN A 22 -2.99 -16.46 -4.28
C ASN A 22 -1.92 -15.52 -4.85
N SER A 23 -0.96 -15.12 -4.03
CA SER A 23 0.15 -14.27 -4.47
C SER A 23 1.02 -14.97 -5.50
N ILE A 24 1.58 -14.23 -6.44
CA ILE A 24 2.61 -14.72 -7.36
C ILE A 24 3.96 -14.51 -6.64
N PRO A 25 4.66 -15.58 -6.21
CA PRO A 25 5.87 -15.44 -5.38
C PRO A 25 6.96 -14.58 -6.02
N ASP A 26 7.13 -14.66 -7.34
CA ASP A 26 8.14 -13.90 -8.09
C ASP A 26 7.90 -12.38 -8.09
N ASN A 27 6.70 -11.93 -7.67
CA ASN A 27 6.40 -10.51 -7.57
C ASN A 27 6.90 -9.88 -6.26
N TYR A 28 7.49 -10.68 -5.34
CA TYR A 28 7.94 -10.24 -4.04
C TYR A 28 9.41 -10.63 -3.83
N LEU A 29 10.27 -9.64 -3.59
CA LEU A 29 11.63 -9.88 -3.09
C LEU A 29 11.77 -9.23 -1.72
N CYS A 30 11.86 -10.08 -0.70
CA CYS A 30 12.13 -9.65 0.66
C CYS A 30 13.62 -9.75 0.98
N ASN A 31 14.14 -8.80 1.72
CA ASN A 31 15.48 -8.86 2.28
C ASN A 31 15.40 -9.36 3.73
N ASP A 32 15.70 -10.64 3.94
CA ASP A 32 15.72 -11.27 5.26
C ASP A 32 16.86 -10.80 6.16
N THR A 33 17.84 -10.19 5.57
CA THR A 33 18.93 -9.54 6.30
C THR A 33 19.01 -8.11 5.79
N MET A 34 19.22 -7.17 6.69
CA MET A 34 19.87 -5.90 6.40
C MET A 34 21.31 -6.18 5.90
N ALA A 35 21.42 -7.00 4.84
CA ALA A 35 22.68 -7.30 4.22
C ALA A 35 23.27 -5.97 3.75
N VAL A 36 24.48 -5.71 4.17
CA VAL A 36 25.28 -4.54 3.80
C VAL A 36 25.11 -4.29 2.29
N GLY A 37 24.48 -3.16 1.94
CA GLY A 37 24.30 -2.71 0.56
C GLY A 37 22.90 -2.83 -0.04
N LYS A 38 21.93 -3.49 0.59
CA LYS A 38 20.53 -3.49 0.12
C LYS A 38 19.70 -2.46 0.86
N LYS A 39 19.11 -1.51 0.10
CA LYS A 39 18.41 -0.33 0.64
C LYS A 39 16.89 -0.50 0.73
N TYR A 40 16.35 -1.71 0.77
CA TYR A 40 14.90 -1.93 0.85
C TYR A 40 14.57 -3.17 1.69
N LEU A 41 13.44 -3.11 2.39
CA LEU A 41 12.82 -4.25 3.07
C LEU A 41 12.19 -5.20 2.05
N MET A 42 11.41 -4.63 1.11
CA MET A 42 10.66 -5.40 0.14
C MET A 42 10.68 -4.71 -1.22
N ARG A 43 10.91 -5.50 -2.28
CA ARG A 43 10.68 -5.09 -3.66
C ARG A 43 9.43 -5.76 -4.18
N LEU A 44 8.53 -4.95 -4.75
CA LEU A 44 7.31 -5.42 -5.38
C LEU A 44 7.38 -5.19 -6.89
N TYR A 45 7.06 -6.23 -7.65
CA TYR A 45 6.87 -6.16 -9.09
C TYR A 45 5.37 -6.04 -9.40
N PRO A 46 4.96 -5.11 -10.29
CA PRO A 46 3.55 -4.87 -10.55
C PRO A 46 2.89 -6.05 -11.24
N HIS A 47 1.65 -6.31 -10.84
CA HIS A 47 0.77 -7.25 -11.51
C HIS A 47 -0.69 -6.82 -11.29
N GLY A 48 -1.39 -6.45 -12.40
CA GLY A 48 -2.78 -6.03 -12.34
C GLY A 48 -3.02 -4.80 -11.46
N SER A 49 -4.21 -4.71 -10.92
CA SER A 49 -4.65 -3.66 -10.01
C SER A 49 -5.40 -4.25 -8.82
N LEU A 50 -5.48 -3.52 -7.71
CA LEU A 50 -6.23 -3.93 -6.51
C LEU A 50 -7.74 -4.03 -6.79
N THR A 51 -8.23 -3.33 -7.81
CA THR A 51 -9.63 -3.37 -8.26
C THR A 51 -9.93 -4.64 -9.05
N GLU A 52 -8.93 -5.17 -9.76
CA GLU A 52 -9.07 -6.37 -10.56
C GLU A 52 -8.82 -7.61 -9.69
N ASN A 53 -9.70 -8.60 -9.81
CA ASN A 53 -9.56 -9.86 -9.09
C ASN A 53 -8.53 -10.80 -9.80
N GLN A 54 -7.34 -10.28 -10.12
CA GLN A 54 -6.30 -10.94 -10.92
C GLN A 54 -4.94 -10.97 -10.23
N LEU A 55 -4.88 -11.55 -9.03
CA LEU A 55 -3.63 -11.77 -8.28
C LEU A 55 -2.79 -10.48 -8.12
N PRO A 56 -3.36 -9.40 -7.56
CA PRO A 56 -2.63 -8.14 -7.42
C PRO A 56 -1.43 -8.30 -6.49
N THR A 57 -0.37 -7.53 -6.75
CA THR A 57 0.80 -7.49 -5.88
C THR A 57 0.50 -6.61 -4.66
N PHE A 58 0.31 -7.26 -3.52
CA PHE A 58 -0.02 -6.62 -2.25
C PHE A 58 0.58 -7.41 -1.08
N ALA A 59 1.20 -6.70 -0.13
CA ALA A 59 1.69 -7.26 1.11
C ALA A 59 1.34 -6.34 2.28
N GLY A 60 0.56 -6.82 3.22
CA GLY A 60 0.04 -6.00 4.31
C GLY A 60 -0.22 -6.77 5.60
N ARG A 61 -0.90 -6.13 6.52
CA ARG A 61 -1.38 -6.68 7.77
C ARG A 61 -2.79 -6.18 8.08
N LEU A 62 -3.53 -6.91 8.89
CA LEU A 62 -4.82 -6.44 9.39
C LEU A 62 -4.63 -5.19 10.24
N GLN A 63 -5.55 -4.26 10.10
CA GLN A 63 -5.66 -3.13 11.03
C GLN A 63 -6.22 -3.65 12.35
N GLU A 64 -5.42 -3.61 13.40
CA GLU A 64 -5.79 -4.11 14.73
C GLU A 64 -6.33 -3.01 15.64
N CYS A 65 -5.88 -1.76 15.43
CA CYS A 65 -6.28 -0.60 16.22
C CYS A 65 -6.98 0.46 15.39
N ALA A 66 -7.93 1.18 16.01
CA ALA A 66 -8.60 2.31 15.38
C ALA A 66 -7.65 3.50 15.18
N SER A 67 -6.76 3.74 16.15
CA SER A 67 -5.77 4.82 16.10
C SER A 67 -4.38 4.26 15.85
N PHE A 68 -3.74 4.68 14.77
CA PHE A 68 -2.41 4.20 14.37
C PHE A 68 -1.65 5.20 13.50
N THR A 69 -0.38 4.92 13.32
CA THR A 69 0.45 5.52 12.26
C THR A 69 1.11 4.40 11.47
N LEU A 70 0.98 4.43 10.15
CA LEU A 70 1.68 3.57 9.21
C LEU A 70 2.56 4.42 8.31
N GLU A 71 3.85 4.12 8.22
CA GLU A 71 4.81 4.85 7.40
C GLU A 71 5.67 3.91 6.57
N THR A 72 6.00 4.34 5.37
CA THR A 72 6.97 3.70 4.49
C THR A 72 7.74 4.75 3.68
N GLU A 73 8.87 4.34 3.12
CA GLU A 73 9.58 5.09 2.09
C GLU A 73 9.66 4.24 0.83
N VAL A 74 9.20 4.77 -0.29
CA VAL A 74 9.09 4.04 -1.55
C VAL A 74 9.87 4.72 -2.68
N VAL A 75 10.55 3.89 -3.48
CA VAL A 75 11.19 4.28 -4.74
C VAL A 75 10.55 3.50 -5.87
N THR A 76 9.99 4.19 -6.86
CA THR A 76 9.40 3.58 -8.05
C THR A 76 10.35 3.66 -9.24
N LYS A 77 10.50 2.57 -9.99
CA LYS A 77 11.26 2.50 -11.24
C LYS A 77 10.40 1.91 -12.35
N GLY A 78 10.46 2.53 -13.53
CA GLY A 78 9.63 2.12 -14.67
C GLY A 78 8.22 2.70 -14.61
N ASN A 79 7.26 2.00 -15.22
CA ASN A 79 5.85 2.42 -15.30
C ASN A 79 5.03 1.62 -14.27
N VAL A 80 5.12 2.05 -13.00
CA VAL A 80 4.46 1.44 -11.86
C VAL A 80 3.80 2.50 -11.00
N GLU A 81 2.63 2.18 -10.47
CA GLU A 81 1.98 2.88 -9.36
C GLU A 81 2.16 2.03 -8.11
N ALA A 82 2.73 2.58 -7.06
CA ALA A 82 3.03 1.82 -5.86
C ALA A 82 2.99 2.69 -4.61
N GLY A 83 2.58 2.13 -3.51
CA GLY A 83 2.48 2.85 -2.25
C GLY A 83 1.78 2.05 -1.16
N LEU A 84 0.97 2.73 -0.36
CA LEU A 84 0.19 2.16 0.72
C LEU A 84 -1.29 2.12 0.36
N SER A 85 -1.97 1.05 0.74
CA SER A 85 -3.43 0.94 0.59
C SER A 85 -4.10 0.66 1.92
N VAL A 86 -5.25 1.30 2.13
CA VAL A 86 -6.26 0.93 3.10
C VAL A 86 -7.26 0.08 2.35
N TYR A 87 -7.11 -1.24 2.45
CA TYR A 87 -7.85 -2.20 1.63
C TYR A 87 -8.86 -2.98 2.46
N ARG A 88 -10.09 -3.05 1.99
CA ARG A 88 -11.12 -3.91 2.57
C ARG A 88 -11.55 -5.00 1.59
N VAL A 89 -11.94 -4.61 0.38
CA VAL A 89 -12.36 -5.48 -0.72
C VAL A 89 -11.94 -4.86 -2.05
N SER A 90 -12.02 -5.61 -3.15
CA SER A 90 -11.59 -5.15 -4.48
C SER A 90 -12.36 -3.91 -5.00
N ASP A 91 -13.54 -3.67 -4.50
CA ASP A 91 -14.35 -2.48 -4.79
C ASP A 91 -14.52 -1.55 -3.56
N GLY A 92 -13.60 -1.63 -2.59
CA GLY A 92 -13.58 -0.82 -1.36
C GLY A 92 -12.17 -0.65 -0.83
N HIS A 93 -11.41 0.34 -1.33
CA HIS A 93 -10.05 0.67 -0.89
C HIS A 93 -9.64 2.10 -1.21
N PHE A 94 -8.68 2.60 -0.46
CA PHE A 94 -7.98 3.85 -0.70
C PHE A 94 -6.53 3.54 -1.06
N ASP A 95 -6.09 3.95 -2.26
CA ASP A 95 -4.73 3.74 -2.73
C ASP A 95 -3.94 5.03 -2.68
N PHE A 96 -2.98 5.08 -1.79
CA PHE A 96 -2.05 6.20 -1.63
C PHE A 96 -0.75 5.86 -2.31
N PHE A 97 -0.53 6.38 -3.52
CA PHE A 97 0.52 5.90 -4.39
C PHE A 97 1.44 6.97 -4.95
N VAL A 98 2.61 6.49 -5.33
CA VAL A 98 3.63 7.22 -6.08
C VAL A 98 3.71 6.63 -7.47
N SER A 99 3.66 7.49 -8.47
CA SER A 99 3.96 7.14 -9.86
C SER A 99 5.15 7.93 -10.37
N LYS A 100 5.48 7.76 -11.64
CA LYS A 100 6.52 8.55 -12.31
C LYS A 100 6.23 10.06 -12.27
N LYS A 101 4.95 10.45 -12.24
CA LYS A 101 4.51 11.85 -12.42
C LYS A 101 3.98 12.51 -11.16
N GLN A 102 3.46 11.73 -10.22
CA GLN A 102 2.69 12.28 -9.10
C GLN A 102 2.73 11.40 -7.85
N VAL A 103 2.38 12.02 -6.72
CA VAL A 103 1.88 11.35 -5.51
C VAL A 103 0.40 11.62 -5.46
N ALA A 104 -0.42 10.58 -5.30
CA ALA A 104 -1.87 10.69 -5.39
C ALA A 104 -2.59 9.76 -4.43
N LEU A 105 -3.82 10.15 -4.07
CA LEU A 105 -4.78 9.31 -3.38
C LEU A 105 -5.92 8.98 -4.34
N ARG A 106 -6.16 7.69 -4.57
CA ARG A 106 -7.30 7.16 -5.31
C ARG A 106 -8.29 6.54 -4.34
N CYS A 107 -9.57 6.81 -4.54
CA CYS A 107 -10.68 6.18 -3.85
C CYS A 107 -11.40 5.24 -4.80
N LYS A 108 -11.44 3.97 -4.45
CA LYS A 108 -12.32 2.97 -5.04
C LYS A 108 -13.39 2.61 -4.02
N LEU A 109 -14.65 2.90 -4.34
CA LEU A 109 -15.79 2.54 -3.51
C LEU A 109 -16.99 2.20 -4.39
N LYS A 110 -17.26 0.90 -4.53
CA LYS A 110 -18.28 0.35 -5.45
C LYS A 110 -18.04 0.82 -6.90
N SER A 111 -19.00 1.52 -7.49
CA SER A 111 -18.88 2.11 -8.84
C SER A 111 -18.05 3.40 -8.88
N ILE A 112 -17.69 3.96 -7.73
CA ILE A 112 -16.88 5.17 -7.65
C ILE A 112 -15.40 4.79 -7.76
N ASP A 113 -14.71 5.38 -8.72
CA ASP A 113 -13.27 5.20 -8.91
C ASP A 113 -12.70 6.52 -9.43
N TYR A 114 -11.96 7.24 -8.56
CA TYR A 114 -11.42 8.54 -8.89
C TYR A 114 -10.20 8.91 -8.05
N VAL A 115 -9.36 9.77 -8.60
CA VAL A 115 -8.26 10.40 -7.85
C VAL A 115 -8.82 11.54 -7.01
N VAL A 116 -8.79 11.36 -5.68
CA VAL A 116 -9.27 12.35 -4.70
C VAL A 116 -8.42 13.61 -4.78
N LYS A 117 -7.11 13.43 -4.78
CA LYS A 117 -6.12 14.51 -4.86
C LYS A 117 -4.79 13.99 -5.35
N SER A 118 -4.03 14.85 -6.01
CA SER A 118 -2.67 14.55 -6.42
C SER A 118 -1.77 15.79 -6.35
N VAL A 119 -0.47 15.53 -6.23
CA VAL A 119 0.58 16.55 -6.34
C VAL A 119 1.64 16.08 -7.31
N PRO A 120 2.24 16.99 -8.10
CA PRO A 120 3.29 16.64 -9.05
C PRO A 120 4.53 16.11 -8.32
N ARG A 121 5.12 15.04 -8.87
CA ARG A 121 6.44 14.56 -8.45
C ARG A 121 7.49 15.13 -9.38
N LEU A 122 8.06 16.28 -9.02
CA LEU A 122 9.01 17.01 -9.85
C LEU A 122 10.42 16.41 -9.86
N ARG A 123 10.76 15.57 -8.88
CA ARG A 123 12.09 14.96 -8.75
C ARG A 123 11.99 13.44 -8.68
N LYS A 124 12.99 12.77 -9.27
CA LYS A 124 13.21 11.34 -9.05
C LYS A 124 13.79 11.15 -7.64
N GLY A 125 13.51 10.05 -7.01
CA GLY A 125 14.01 9.74 -5.67
C GLY A 125 12.98 8.99 -4.86
N SER A 126 13.26 8.81 -3.58
CA SER A 126 12.32 8.22 -2.63
C SER A 126 11.23 9.22 -2.23
N VAL A 127 10.08 8.69 -1.90
CA VAL A 127 8.96 9.44 -1.33
C VAL A 127 8.54 8.72 -0.05
N LYS A 128 8.42 9.45 1.05
CA LYS A 128 7.79 8.90 2.26
C LYS A 128 6.29 9.07 2.17
N LEU A 129 5.58 8.00 2.47
CA LEU A 129 4.13 7.93 2.57
C LEU A 129 3.76 7.56 4.01
N ARG A 130 2.78 8.26 4.57
CA ARG A 130 2.29 8.00 5.91
C ARG A 130 0.77 8.05 5.93
N ILE A 131 0.16 7.03 6.52
CA ILE A 131 -1.27 6.99 6.83
C ILE A 131 -1.41 7.07 8.35
N ARG A 132 -2.15 8.05 8.82
CA ARG A 132 -2.53 8.17 10.24
C ARG A 132 -4.01 7.91 10.38
N SER A 133 -4.43 7.30 11.46
CA SER A 133 -5.83 7.19 11.84
C SER A 133 -6.04 7.66 13.27
N ASN A 134 -7.17 8.34 13.51
CA ASN A 134 -7.65 8.68 14.84
C ASN A 134 -8.94 7.91 15.21
N GLY A 135 -9.31 6.90 14.39
CA GLY A 135 -10.53 6.13 14.53
C GLY A 135 -11.73 6.68 13.76
N GLU A 136 -11.73 7.97 13.41
CA GLU A 136 -12.78 8.62 12.62
C GLU A 136 -12.32 8.90 11.19
N MET A 137 -11.08 9.34 11.04
CA MET A 137 -10.48 9.74 9.78
C MET A 137 -9.15 9.04 9.53
N TYR A 138 -8.90 8.68 8.27
CA TYR A 138 -7.58 8.41 7.73
C TYR A 138 -7.01 9.70 7.16
N PHE A 139 -5.77 10.03 7.53
CA PHE A 139 -5.00 11.16 7.01
C PHE A 139 -3.84 10.63 6.17
N PHE A 140 -3.70 11.12 4.95
CA PHE A 140 -2.69 10.68 4.00
C PHE A 140 -1.64 11.76 3.84
N ASP A 141 -0.45 11.51 4.40
CA ASP A 141 0.65 12.46 4.39
C ASP A 141 1.78 11.97 3.50
N TYR A 142 2.43 12.87 2.78
CA TYR A 142 3.60 12.58 1.95
C TYR A 142 4.78 13.49 2.28
N SER A 143 6.00 13.03 1.99
CA SER A 143 7.21 13.83 2.03
C SER A 143 8.06 13.57 0.79
N LEU A 144 8.37 14.63 0.03
CA LEU A 144 9.23 14.58 -1.15
C LEU A 144 10.70 14.85 -0.83
N ASP A 145 11.00 15.41 0.34
CA ASP A 145 12.33 15.76 0.81
C ASP A 145 12.86 14.81 1.90
N GLY A 146 12.00 13.84 2.31
CA GLY A 146 12.30 12.89 3.38
C GLY A 146 12.26 13.48 4.80
N LYS A 147 11.97 14.78 4.94
CA LYS A 147 12.01 15.51 6.22
C LYS A 147 10.65 16.02 6.65
N LYS A 148 9.98 16.81 5.80
CA LYS A 148 8.70 17.44 6.11
C LYS A 148 7.55 16.68 5.48
N PHE A 149 6.57 16.31 6.29
CA PHE A 149 5.31 15.75 5.82
C PHE A 149 4.29 16.85 5.51
N HIS A 150 3.55 16.63 4.44
CA HIS A 150 2.42 17.44 4.02
C HIS A 150 1.19 16.56 3.91
N GLU A 151 0.07 16.97 4.46
CA GLU A 151 -1.18 16.26 4.28
C GLU A 151 -1.66 16.43 2.83
N LEU A 152 -1.88 15.31 2.14
CA LEU A 152 -2.45 15.30 0.80
C LEU A 152 -3.97 15.39 0.88
N ALA A 153 -4.59 14.52 1.67
CA ALA A 153 -6.04 14.43 1.84
C ALA A 153 -6.38 13.65 3.11
N SER A 154 -7.66 13.67 3.48
CA SER A 154 -8.23 12.83 4.52
C SER A 154 -9.52 12.17 4.04
N MET A 155 -9.81 10.96 4.57
CA MET A 155 -11.00 10.18 4.24
C MET A 155 -11.63 9.63 5.51
N ASN A 156 -12.96 9.57 5.54
CA ASN A 156 -13.67 9.04 6.70
C ASN A 156 -13.47 7.52 6.81
N CYS A 157 -13.14 7.03 8.01
CA CYS A 157 -12.94 5.60 8.28
C CYS A 157 -14.20 4.78 8.03
N SER A 158 -15.40 5.37 8.20
CA SER A 158 -16.67 4.70 7.96
C SER A 158 -16.87 4.25 6.51
N LEU A 159 -16.18 4.86 5.55
CA LEU A 159 -16.20 4.42 4.15
C LEU A 159 -15.59 3.03 3.97
N MET A 160 -14.74 2.58 4.91
CA MET A 160 -14.16 1.24 4.94
C MET A 160 -14.91 0.32 5.94
N SER A 161 -16.10 0.70 6.39
CA SER A 161 -16.94 -0.17 7.22
C SER A 161 -17.60 -1.29 6.42
N THR A 162 -18.13 -2.29 7.12
CA THR A 162 -18.88 -3.40 6.52
C THR A 162 -20.14 -2.91 5.81
N GLU A 163 -20.78 -1.89 6.39
CA GLU A 163 -22.05 -1.34 5.89
C GLU A 163 -21.85 -0.59 4.56
N VAL A 164 -20.70 0.07 4.38
CA VAL A 164 -20.42 0.91 3.21
C VAL A 164 -19.60 0.15 2.17
N ALA A 165 -18.41 -0.33 2.51
CA ALA A 165 -17.54 -1.04 1.58
C ALA A 165 -17.97 -2.50 1.38
N GLY A 166 -18.61 -3.10 2.37
CA GLY A 166 -18.97 -4.52 2.38
C GLY A 166 -17.83 -5.40 2.88
N GLY A 167 -17.91 -6.70 2.62
CA GLY A 167 -16.93 -7.68 3.07
C GLY A 167 -17.06 -8.04 4.54
N PHE A 168 -16.56 -9.23 4.91
CA PHE A 168 -16.60 -9.75 6.29
C PHE A 168 -15.22 -9.77 6.95
N THR A 169 -14.19 -9.44 6.19
CA THR A 169 -12.81 -9.35 6.68
C THR A 169 -12.52 -7.91 7.11
N GLY A 170 -11.69 -7.74 8.10
CA GLY A 170 -11.26 -6.40 8.55
C GLY A 170 -10.52 -5.62 7.47
N VAL A 171 -10.21 -4.38 7.74
CA VAL A 171 -9.35 -3.55 6.89
C VAL A 171 -7.92 -4.11 6.92
N THR A 172 -7.30 -4.20 5.77
CA THR A 172 -5.89 -4.56 5.63
C THR A 172 -5.10 -3.32 5.17
N LEU A 173 -4.03 -3.03 5.89
CA LEU A 173 -3.10 -1.96 5.58
C LEU A 173 -1.87 -2.58 4.90
N GLY A 174 -1.51 -2.13 3.70
CA GLY A 174 -0.44 -2.80 2.98
C GLY A 174 0.28 -1.96 1.93
N MET A 175 1.44 -2.47 1.55
CA MET A 175 2.21 -2.03 0.39
C MET A 175 1.66 -2.70 -0.86
N PHE A 176 1.61 -1.99 -1.97
CA PHE A 176 1.16 -2.54 -3.25
C PHE A 176 1.96 -2.00 -4.43
N ALA A 177 1.92 -2.72 -5.53
CA ALA A 177 2.46 -2.28 -6.82
C ALA A 177 1.51 -2.70 -7.95
N GLU A 178 1.03 -1.72 -8.70
CA GLU A 178 0.12 -1.87 -9.84
C GLU A 178 0.79 -1.51 -11.16
N GLY A 179 0.38 -2.17 -12.21
CA GLY A 179 0.84 -1.94 -13.57
C GLY A 179 0.97 -3.22 -14.35
N LYS A 180 1.44 -3.10 -15.59
CA LYS A 180 1.67 -4.26 -16.44
C LYS A 180 2.84 -5.09 -15.88
N PRO A 181 2.77 -6.44 -15.95
CA PRO A 181 3.89 -7.29 -15.59
C PRO A 181 5.18 -6.84 -16.28
N ARG A 182 6.30 -6.83 -15.55
CA ARG A 182 7.63 -6.41 -16.04
C ARG A 182 7.76 -4.96 -16.48
N SER A 183 6.79 -4.08 -16.18
CA SER A 183 6.88 -2.66 -16.52
C SER A 183 7.77 -1.84 -15.58
N GLY A 184 8.19 -2.43 -14.46
CA GLY A 184 9.01 -1.78 -13.45
C GLY A 184 8.99 -2.51 -12.12
N HIS A 185 9.33 -1.80 -11.05
CA HIS A 185 9.24 -2.29 -9.67
C HIS A 185 9.15 -1.12 -8.69
N ALA A 186 8.78 -1.42 -7.47
CA ALA A 186 8.81 -0.51 -6.34
C ALA A 186 9.62 -1.10 -5.20
N ASP A 187 10.55 -0.32 -4.65
CA ASP A 187 11.37 -0.66 -3.49
C ASP A 187 10.82 0.06 -2.27
N PHE A 188 10.40 -0.69 -1.27
CA PHE A 188 9.95 -0.20 0.02
C PHE A 188 11.08 -0.36 1.04
N ALA A 189 11.55 0.75 1.60
CA ALA A 189 12.68 0.73 2.53
C ALA A 189 12.31 0.09 3.87
N TYR A 190 11.09 0.35 4.34
CA TYR A 190 10.53 -0.17 5.60
C TYR A 190 9.00 -0.18 5.55
N PHE A 191 8.39 -0.86 6.52
CA PHE A 191 6.96 -0.81 6.82
C PHE A 191 6.84 -0.65 8.34
N HIS A 192 6.59 0.57 8.77
CA HIS A 192 6.52 0.91 10.19
C HIS A 192 5.07 1.17 10.58
N TYR A 193 4.53 0.29 11.43
CA TYR A 193 3.18 0.39 11.98
C TYR A 193 3.26 0.57 13.48
N GLU A 194 2.66 1.64 13.98
CA GLU A 194 2.63 2.01 15.39
C GLU A 194 1.19 2.26 15.83
N GLU A 195 0.77 1.56 16.85
CA GLU A 195 -0.53 1.75 17.51
C GLU A 195 -0.47 2.94 18.47
N LYS A 196 -1.59 3.64 18.63
CA LYS A 196 -1.69 4.80 19.51
C LYS A 196 -2.82 4.62 20.54
#